data_b90ba0325f4824a657cce67daa13bc89
#
_entry.id   b90ba0325f4824a657cce67daa13bc89
#
_cell.length_a   1.000
_cell.length_b   1.000
_cell.length_c   1.000
_cell.angle_alpha   90.00
_cell.angle_beta   90.00
_cell.angle_gamma   90.00
#
_symmetry.space_group_name_H-M   'P 1'
#
loop_
_entity.id
_entity.type
_entity.pdbx_description
1 polymer ?
#
loop_
_entity_poly.entity_id
_entity_poly.type
_entity_poly.pdbx_seq_one_letter_code
_entity_poly.pdbx_strand_id
1 'polypeptide(L)'
;MTRTPLEASDPQRAAAVKRKILQRLTDIERHYRALEAGMAEFGEGFGREEFASAAMSEDPAELNRVKAVERGLDQLFNYLAELGALGLELAGLRAPDEEPSARGDLRRLQEIEVIDDHLRHRLVRVAGIRNRMVHDYVGVSAADVHEAARLLDSALPRYVAAYQDWLRAGFSAAG
;
A
#
# COMPACT_ATOMS: atom_id res chain seq x y z
N MET A 1 17.44 14.57 -18.09
CA MET A 1 18.20 15.10 -16.92
C MET A 1 18.53 13.91 -16.03
N THR A 2 19.80 13.54 -15.92
CA THR A 2 20.24 12.46 -15.00
C THR A 2 20.09 12.99 -13.57
N ARG A 3 19.13 12.46 -12.83
CA ARG A 3 18.94 12.84 -11.43
C ARG A 3 19.96 12.11 -10.58
N THR A 4 20.59 12.83 -9.66
CA THR A 4 21.60 12.29 -8.75
C THR A 4 20.91 11.58 -7.61
N PRO A 5 21.21 10.29 -7.33
CA PRO A 5 20.69 9.60 -6.16
C PRO A 5 21.02 10.34 -4.86
N LEU A 6 20.14 10.23 -3.87
CA LEU A 6 20.29 10.92 -2.58
C LEU A 6 21.59 10.56 -1.88
N GLU A 7 22.08 9.34 -2.05
CA GLU A 7 23.37 8.90 -1.48
C GLU A 7 24.57 9.75 -1.91
N ALA A 8 24.56 10.24 -3.16
CA ALA A 8 25.64 11.06 -3.68
C ALA A 8 25.50 12.54 -3.28
N SER A 9 24.27 13.00 -3.01
CA SER A 9 24.00 14.42 -2.67
C SER A 9 23.89 14.66 -1.16
N ASP A 10 23.33 13.71 -0.39
CA ASP A 10 23.16 13.79 1.07
C ASP A 10 23.23 12.38 1.71
N PRO A 11 24.44 11.87 2.01
CA PRO A 11 24.60 10.52 2.58
C PRO A 11 23.94 10.33 3.95
N GLN A 12 23.84 11.37 4.79
CA GLN A 12 23.21 11.27 6.11
C GLN A 12 21.69 11.08 5.97
N ARG A 13 21.08 11.86 5.09
CA ARG A 13 19.66 11.73 4.79
C ARG A 13 19.37 10.39 4.12
N ALA A 14 20.19 9.96 3.18
CA ALA A 14 20.05 8.65 2.53
C ALA A 14 20.06 7.51 3.57
N ALA A 15 20.97 7.56 4.54
CA ALA A 15 21.00 6.56 5.62
C ALA A 15 19.72 6.59 6.49
N ALA A 16 19.17 7.77 6.76
CA ALA A 16 17.90 7.91 7.49
C ALA A 16 16.73 7.36 6.70
N VAL A 17 16.64 7.65 5.40
CA VAL A 17 15.60 7.13 4.49
C VAL A 17 15.68 5.61 4.40
N LYS A 18 16.86 5.03 4.24
CA LYS A 18 17.05 3.57 4.23
C LYS A 18 16.55 2.90 5.51
N ARG A 19 16.82 3.47 6.68
CA ARG A 19 16.29 2.93 7.95
C ARG A 19 14.76 2.95 7.98
N LYS A 20 14.15 4.04 7.50
CA LYS A 20 12.68 4.12 7.39
C LYS A 20 12.12 3.08 6.43
N ILE A 21 12.76 2.87 5.27
CA ILE A 21 12.36 1.83 4.31
C ILE A 21 12.35 0.45 4.98
N LEU A 22 13.43 0.09 5.68
CA LEU A 22 13.51 -1.21 6.38
C LEU A 22 12.42 -1.34 7.44
N GLN A 23 12.16 -0.26 8.20
CA GLN A 23 11.08 -0.25 9.18
C GLN A 23 9.72 -0.46 8.53
N ARG A 24 9.43 0.22 7.40
CA ARG A 24 8.17 0.08 6.69
C ARG A 24 7.97 -1.31 6.09
N LEU A 25 9.02 -1.93 5.58
CA LEU A 25 8.93 -3.32 5.11
C LEU A 25 8.55 -4.28 6.24
N THR A 26 9.14 -4.11 7.43
CA THR A 26 8.78 -4.89 8.62
C THR A 26 7.34 -4.61 9.07
N ASP A 27 6.91 -3.35 9.08
CA ASP A 27 5.55 -2.97 9.44
C ASP A 27 4.53 -3.56 8.44
N ILE A 28 4.82 -3.51 7.14
CA ILE A 28 3.99 -4.10 6.09
C ILE A 28 3.82 -5.61 6.33
N GLU A 29 4.90 -6.35 6.55
CA GLU A 29 4.82 -7.79 6.80
C GLU A 29 3.93 -8.13 7.99
N ARG A 30 4.11 -7.41 9.11
CA ARG A 30 3.31 -7.62 10.33
C ARG A 30 1.83 -7.34 10.09
N HIS A 31 1.50 -6.20 9.48
CA HIS A 31 0.13 -5.78 9.24
C HIS A 31 -0.56 -6.58 8.13
N TYR A 32 0.21 -7.06 7.16
CA TYR A 32 -0.31 -7.94 6.13
C TYR A 32 -0.81 -9.26 6.72
N ARG A 33 -0.03 -9.89 7.61
CA ARG A 33 -0.48 -11.08 8.33
C ARG A 33 -1.74 -10.83 9.18
N ALA A 34 -1.85 -9.63 9.76
CA ALA A 34 -3.05 -9.26 10.52
C ALA A 34 -4.28 -9.08 9.61
N LEU A 35 -4.10 -8.50 8.42
CA LEU A 35 -5.16 -8.39 7.43
C LEU A 35 -5.62 -9.76 6.93
N GLU A 36 -4.68 -10.65 6.57
CA GLU A 36 -4.99 -12.03 6.16
C GLU A 36 -5.78 -12.77 7.24
N ALA A 37 -5.35 -12.68 8.51
CA ALA A 37 -6.06 -13.27 9.63
C ALA A 37 -7.48 -12.70 9.79
N GLY A 38 -7.64 -11.37 9.67
CA GLY A 38 -8.95 -10.72 9.72
C GLY A 38 -9.86 -11.13 8.57
N MET A 39 -9.33 -11.27 7.36
CA MET A 39 -10.09 -11.75 6.19
C MET A 39 -10.51 -13.22 6.34
N ALA A 40 -9.66 -14.07 6.91
CA ALA A 40 -9.94 -15.49 7.12
C ALA A 40 -11.14 -15.74 8.07
N GLU A 41 -11.46 -14.78 8.94
CA GLU A 41 -12.65 -14.87 9.82
C GLU A 41 -13.98 -14.85 9.06
N PHE A 42 -13.98 -14.45 7.77
CA PHE A 42 -15.15 -14.42 6.88
C PHE A 42 -15.20 -15.61 5.91
N GLY A 43 -14.67 -16.75 6.31
CA GLY A 43 -14.69 -17.98 5.55
C GLY A 43 -13.58 -18.12 4.52
N GLU A 44 -13.56 -19.29 3.86
CA GLU A 44 -12.56 -19.60 2.86
C GLU A 44 -12.62 -18.62 1.68
N GLY A 45 -11.47 -18.03 1.34
CA GLY A 45 -11.37 -17.09 0.24
C GLY A 45 -11.95 -15.70 0.53
N PHE A 46 -12.18 -15.35 1.80
CA PHE A 46 -12.78 -14.08 2.22
C PHE A 46 -14.16 -13.87 1.60
N GLY A 47 -15.18 -14.53 2.16
CA GLY A 47 -16.55 -14.56 1.65
C GLY A 47 -17.19 -13.17 1.58
N ARG A 48 -17.71 -12.82 0.39
CA ARG A 48 -18.33 -11.50 0.17
C ARG A 48 -19.66 -11.35 0.90
N GLU A 49 -20.46 -12.41 0.91
CA GLU A 49 -21.80 -12.41 1.54
C GLU A 49 -21.66 -12.37 3.06
N GLU A 50 -20.74 -13.13 3.62
CA GLU A 50 -20.43 -13.17 5.05
C GLU A 50 -19.92 -11.80 5.52
N PHE A 51 -19.01 -11.19 4.77
CA PHE A 51 -18.51 -9.85 5.09
C PHE A 51 -19.61 -8.79 5.02
N ALA A 52 -20.45 -8.83 3.97
CA ALA A 52 -21.57 -7.89 3.82
C ALA A 52 -22.63 -8.08 4.93
N SER A 53 -22.92 -9.33 5.31
CA SER A 53 -23.83 -9.64 6.41
C SER A 53 -23.31 -9.10 7.75
N ALA A 54 -22.01 -9.32 8.04
CA ALA A 54 -21.39 -8.81 9.26
C ALA A 54 -21.37 -7.27 9.30
N ALA A 55 -21.18 -6.61 8.16
CA ALA A 55 -21.19 -5.15 8.06
C ALA A 55 -22.58 -4.52 8.32
N MET A 56 -23.65 -5.30 8.13
CA MET A 56 -25.04 -4.90 8.40
C MET A 56 -25.55 -5.38 9.76
N SER A 57 -24.72 -6.10 10.52
CA SER A 57 -25.10 -6.66 11.83
C SER A 57 -25.17 -5.58 12.89
N GLU A 58 -26.09 -5.76 13.85
CA GLU A 58 -26.13 -4.97 15.09
C GLU A 58 -25.23 -5.56 16.19
N ASP A 59 -24.67 -6.76 15.97
CA ASP A 59 -23.76 -7.40 16.91
C ASP A 59 -22.38 -6.68 16.91
N PRO A 60 -21.95 -6.13 18.05
CA PRO A 60 -20.65 -5.47 18.16
C PRO A 60 -19.46 -6.37 17.79
N ALA A 61 -19.56 -7.69 18.00
CA ALA A 61 -18.50 -8.63 17.63
C ALA A 61 -18.33 -8.70 16.10
N GLU A 62 -19.43 -8.82 15.36
CA GLU A 62 -19.41 -8.82 13.90
C GLU A 62 -18.88 -7.49 13.34
N LEU A 63 -19.36 -6.37 13.87
CA LEU A 63 -18.87 -5.04 13.45
C LEU A 63 -17.37 -4.86 13.74
N ASN A 64 -16.86 -5.41 14.85
CA ASN A 64 -15.42 -5.34 15.16
C ASN A 64 -14.57 -6.15 14.17
N ARG A 65 -15.06 -7.30 13.69
CA ARG A 65 -14.39 -8.09 12.64
C ARG A 65 -14.28 -7.29 11.34
N VAL A 66 -15.37 -6.65 10.92
CA VAL A 66 -15.37 -5.76 9.73
C VAL A 66 -14.37 -4.62 9.90
N LYS A 67 -14.41 -3.92 11.04
CA LYS A 67 -13.50 -2.82 11.35
C LYS A 67 -12.02 -3.25 11.41
N ALA A 68 -11.73 -4.49 11.78
CA ALA A 68 -10.37 -5.00 11.75
C ALA A 68 -9.83 -5.06 10.30
N VAL A 69 -10.65 -5.51 9.34
CA VAL A 69 -10.29 -5.50 7.92
C VAL A 69 -10.13 -4.07 7.39
N GLU A 70 -11.07 -3.16 7.70
CA GLU A 70 -11.00 -1.75 7.29
C GLU A 70 -9.71 -1.07 7.79
N ARG A 71 -9.36 -1.25 9.07
CA ARG A 71 -8.13 -0.70 9.65
C ARG A 71 -6.88 -1.32 9.02
N GLY A 72 -6.88 -2.63 8.79
CA GLY A 72 -5.78 -3.32 8.13
C GLY A 72 -5.55 -2.78 6.72
N LEU A 73 -6.62 -2.61 5.95
CA LEU A 73 -6.59 -2.04 4.62
C LEU A 73 -6.02 -0.60 4.62
N ASP A 74 -6.54 0.27 5.48
CA ASP A 74 -6.10 1.67 5.59
C ASP A 74 -4.61 1.75 5.96
N GLN A 75 -4.20 1.01 6.97
CA GLN A 75 -2.85 1.06 7.50
C GLN A 75 -1.82 0.50 6.52
N LEU A 76 -2.11 -0.63 5.86
CA LEU A 76 -1.23 -1.21 4.85
C LEU A 76 -1.09 -0.31 3.63
N PHE A 77 -2.19 0.31 3.19
CA PHE A 77 -2.11 1.25 2.07
C PHE A 77 -1.26 2.47 2.41
N ASN A 78 -1.35 3.00 3.63
CA ASN A 78 -0.50 4.10 4.08
C ASN A 78 0.98 3.72 4.08
N TYR A 79 1.34 2.55 4.59
CA TYR A 79 2.72 2.07 4.56
C TYR A 79 3.25 1.83 3.14
N LEU A 80 2.42 1.29 2.26
CA LEU A 80 2.75 1.11 0.84
C LEU A 80 3.02 2.46 0.16
N ALA A 81 2.18 3.46 0.38
CA ALA A 81 2.33 4.79 -0.18
C ALA A 81 3.60 5.48 0.35
N GLU A 82 3.85 5.39 1.66
CA GLU A 82 5.09 5.92 2.28
C GLU A 82 6.34 5.21 1.75
N LEU A 83 6.29 3.89 1.57
CA LEU A 83 7.39 3.12 1.01
C LEU A 83 7.73 3.59 -0.41
N GLY A 84 6.72 3.81 -1.26
CA GLY A 84 6.90 4.36 -2.61
C GLY A 84 7.57 5.73 -2.60
N ALA A 85 7.08 6.64 -1.75
CA ALA A 85 7.64 7.98 -1.60
C ALA A 85 9.11 7.96 -1.14
N LEU A 86 9.44 7.14 -0.13
CA LEU A 86 10.80 6.98 0.38
C LEU A 86 11.78 6.44 -0.68
N GLY A 87 11.34 5.47 -1.49
CA GLY A 87 12.16 4.92 -2.57
C GLY A 87 12.44 5.95 -3.66
N LEU A 88 11.42 6.69 -4.08
CA LEU A 88 11.57 7.77 -5.05
C LEU A 88 12.48 8.90 -4.52
N GLU A 89 12.40 9.24 -3.24
CA GLU A 89 13.31 10.18 -2.60
C GLU A 89 14.75 9.65 -2.63
N LEU A 90 14.97 8.40 -2.25
CA LEU A 90 16.29 7.78 -2.23
C LEU A 90 16.91 7.73 -3.64
N ALA A 91 16.10 7.49 -4.67
CA ALA A 91 16.51 7.51 -6.07
C ALA A 91 16.72 8.93 -6.64
N GLY A 92 16.45 9.99 -5.88
CA GLY A 92 16.51 11.37 -6.36
C GLY A 92 15.38 11.76 -7.31
N LEU A 93 14.30 10.99 -7.33
CA LEU A 93 13.14 11.19 -8.21
C LEU A 93 11.98 11.95 -7.53
N ARG A 94 12.10 12.24 -6.24
CA ARG A 94 11.15 12.99 -5.45
C ARG A 94 11.88 13.95 -4.52
N ALA A 95 11.40 15.20 -4.43
CA ALA A 95 11.94 16.16 -3.48
C ALA A 95 11.46 15.84 -2.05
N PRO A 96 12.29 16.16 -1.02
CA PRO A 96 11.94 15.88 0.38
C PRO A 96 10.70 16.60 0.90
N ASP A 97 10.42 17.78 0.36
CA ASP A 97 9.33 18.69 0.70
C ASP A 97 8.14 18.59 -0.27
N GLU A 98 8.19 17.65 -1.20
CA GLU A 98 7.09 17.42 -2.15
C GLU A 98 5.87 16.85 -1.42
N GLU A 99 4.70 17.44 -1.67
CA GLU A 99 3.42 17.00 -1.10
C GLU A 99 3.16 15.50 -1.36
N PRO A 100 2.76 14.72 -0.34
CA PRO A 100 2.47 13.30 -0.51
C PRO A 100 1.35 13.05 -1.51
N SER A 101 1.60 12.19 -2.49
CA SER A 101 0.63 11.78 -3.49
C SER A 101 0.79 10.31 -3.86
N ALA A 102 0.07 9.42 -3.18
CA ALA A 102 0.14 7.99 -3.47
C ALA A 102 -0.11 7.68 -4.97
N ARG A 103 -1.07 8.35 -5.62
CA ARG A 103 -1.32 8.18 -7.06
C ARG A 103 -0.18 8.70 -7.92
N GLY A 104 0.41 9.84 -7.54
CA GLY A 104 1.55 10.43 -8.23
C GLY A 104 2.79 9.53 -8.11
N ASP A 105 3.07 9.03 -6.91
CA ASP A 105 4.20 8.16 -6.64
C ASP A 105 4.05 6.79 -7.33
N LEU A 106 2.86 6.19 -7.33
CA LEU A 106 2.57 4.97 -8.10
C LEU A 106 2.73 5.16 -9.61
N ARG A 107 2.35 6.33 -10.15
CA ARG A 107 2.58 6.64 -11.57
C ARG A 107 4.07 6.75 -11.86
N ARG A 108 4.85 7.43 -11.03
CA ARG A 108 6.31 7.54 -11.20
C ARG A 108 7.00 6.18 -11.14
N LEU A 109 6.60 5.31 -10.19
CA LEU A 109 7.13 3.94 -10.11
C LEU A 109 6.83 3.13 -11.36
N GLN A 110 5.67 3.35 -12.00
CA GLN A 110 5.33 2.70 -13.26
C GLN A 110 6.11 3.31 -14.44
N GLU A 111 6.26 4.64 -14.51
CA GLU A 111 7.05 5.34 -15.56
C GLU A 111 8.53 4.92 -15.58
N ILE A 112 9.07 4.52 -14.42
CA ILE A 112 10.44 3.99 -14.30
C ILE A 112 10.49 2.45 -14.25
N GLU A 113 9.39 1.78 -14.60
CA GLU A 113 9.26 0.33 -14.76
C GLU A 113 9.52 -0.50 -13.48
N VAL A 114 9.38 0.10 -12.28
CA VAL A 114 9.42 -0.63 -11.01
C VAL A 114 8.18 -1.50 -10.83
N ILE A 115 7.02 -0.98 -11.22
CA ILE A 115 5.75 -1.70 -11.24
C ILE A 115 5.13 -1.65 -12.63
N ASP A 116 4.42 -2.72 -13.00
CA ASP A 116 3.66 -2.76 -14.25
C ASP A 116 2.36 -1.94 -14.16
N ASP A 117 1.77 -1.64 -15.32
CA ASP A 117 0.55 -0.86 -15.41
C ASP A 117 -0.64 -1.57 -14.74
N HIS A 118 -0.71 -2.91 -14.79
CA HIS A 118 -1.75 -3.68 -14.15
C HIS A 118 -1.68 -3.56 -12.62
N LEU A 119 -0.49 -3.68 -12.03
CA LEU A 119 -0.29 -3.50 -10.59
C LEU A 119 -0.62 -2.08 -10.15
N ARG A 120 -0.17 -1.08 -10.93
CA ARG A 120 -0.51 0.33 -10.71
C ARG A 120 -2.03 0.55 -10.68
N HIS A 121 -2.78 0.05 -11.67
CA HIS A 121 -4.23 0.20 -11.73
C HIS A 121 -4.94 -0.40 -10.51
N ARG A 122 -4.51 -1.58 -10.06
CA ARG A 122 -5.08 -2.21 -8.86
C ARG A 122 -4.84 -1.34 -7.62
N LEU A 123 -3.62 -0.87 -7.41
CA LEU A 123 -3.28 -0.04 -6.25
C LEU A 123 -3.97 1.33 -6.30
N VAL A 124 -4.13 1.95 -7.47
CA VAL A 124 -4.89 3.19 -7.64
C VAL A 124 -6.38 2.98 -7.32
N ARG A 125 -6.95 1.81 -7.64
CA ARG A 125 -8.33 1.47 -7.26
C ARG A 125 -8.47 1.32 -5.76
N VAL A 126 -7.53 0.64 -5.07
CA VAL A 126 -7.47 0.57 -3.62
C VAL A 126 -7.38 1.97 -3.00
N ALA A 127 -6.50 2.84 -3.53
CA ALA A 127 -6.37 4.23 -3.08
C ALA A 127 -7.69 5.00 -3.18
N GLY A 128 -8.44 4.80 -4.26
CA GLY A 128 -9.74 5.45 -4.47
C GLY A 128 -10.78 5.03 -3.43
N ILE A 129 -10.88 3.74 -3.15
CA ILE A 129 -11.81 3.21 -2.13
C ILE A 129 -11.39 3.69 -0.73
N ARG A 130 -10.10 3.55 -0.39
CA ARG A 130 -9.55 3.98 0.89
C ARG A 130 -9.80 5.48 1.15
N ASN A 131 -9.61 6.33 0.15
CA ASN A 131 -9.87 7.77 0.31
C ASN A 131 -11.34 8.05 0.62
N ARG A 132 -12.28 7.34 -0.01
CA ARG A 132 -13.71 7.46 0.34
C ARG A 132 -13.98 6.96 1.77
N MET A 133 -13.36 5.86 2.20
CA MET A 133 -13.50 5.35 3.58
C MET A 133 -13.11 6.39 4.64
N VAL A 134 -12.09 7.20 4.37
CA VAL A 134 -11.58 8.19 5.33
C VAL A 134 -12.37 9.50 5.28
N HIS A 135 -12.83 9.92 4.10
CA HIS A 135 -13.40 11.26 3.89
C HIS A 135 -14.93 11.25 3.68
N ASP A 136 -15.51 10.12 3.31
CA ASP A 136 -16.92 10.01 2.95
C ASP A 136 -17.51 8.68 3.44
N TYR A 137 -17.73 8.60 4.75
CA TYR A 137 -18.29 7.39 5.39
C TYR A 137 -19.66 6.96 4.84
N VAL A 138 -20.40 7.87 4.20
CA VAL A 138 -21.75 7.59 3.67
C VAL A 138 -21.68 6.91 2.29
N GLY A 139 -20.57 7.06 1.58
CA GLY A 139 -20.41 6.63 0.20
C GLY A 139 -19.68 5.29 -0.02
N VAL A 140 -19.23 4.61 1.03
CA VAL A 140 -18.48 3.35 0.90
C VAL A 140 -19.32 2.17 1.36
N SER A 141 -19.57 1.24 0.45
CA SER A 141 -20.28 -0.01 0.76
C SER A 141 -19.32 -1.09 1.30
N ALA A 142 -19.89 -2.08 2.02
CA ALA A 142 -19.15 -3.28 2.41
C ALA A 142 -18.52 -4.00 1.18
N ALA A 143 -19.20 -3.95 0.04
CA ALA A 143 -18.69 -4.51 -1.20
C ALA A 143 -17.42 -3.79 -1.71
N ASP A 144 -17.34 -2.47 -1.56
CA ASP A 144 -16.14 -1.68 -1.90
C ASP A 144 -14.96 -2.06 -0.99
N VAL A 145 -15.19 -2.16 0.32
CA VAL A 145 -14.16 -2.55 1.29
C VAL A 145 -13.65 -3.96 1.00
N HIS A 146 -14.58 -4.91 0.78
CA HIS A 146 -14.24 -6.29 0.43
C HIS A 146 -13.40 -6.35 -0.85
N GLU A 147 -13.79 -5.61 -1.90
CA GLU A 147 -13.03 -5.52 -3.14
C GLU A 147 -11.62 -4.94 -2.90
N ALA A 148 -11.51 -3.82 -2.18
CA ALA A 148 -10.24 -3.18 -1.90
C ALA A 148 -9.30 -4.09 -1.09
N ALA A 149 -9.82 -4.81 -0.10
CA ALA A 149 -9.03 -5.75 0.69
C ALA A 149 -8.49 -6.89 -0.18
N ARG A 150 -9.31 -7.48 -1.06
CA ARG A 150 -8.87 -8.52 -2.01
C ARG A 150 -7.86 -8.02 -3.03
N LEU A 151 -8.05 -6.80 -3.54
CA LEU A 151 -7.11 -6.18 -4.46
C LEU A 151 -5.76 -5.95 -3.79
N LEU A 152 -5.77 -5.42 -2.56
CA LEU A 152 -4.55 -5.16 -1.81
C LEU A 152 -3.84 -6.46 -1.43
N ASP A 153 -4.57 -7.46 -0.95
CA ASP A 153 -4.05 -8.78 -0.60
C ASP A 153 -3.25 -9.39 -1.76
N SER A 154 -3.80 -9.39 -2.97
CA SER A 154 -3.13 -9.93 -4.14
C SER A 154 -2.06 -9.03 -4.76
N ALA A 155 -2.11 -7.71 -4.53
CA ALA A 155 -1.19 -6.74 -5.12
C ALA A 155 0.04 -6.47 -4.24
N LEU A 156 -0.14 -6.48 -2.91
CA LEU A 156 0.90 -6.09 -1.95
C LEU A 156 2.17 -6.95 -2.02
N PRO A 157 2.11 -8.29 -2.04
CA PRO A 157 3.32 -9.11 -2.18
C PRO A 157 4.09 -8.82 -3.47
N ARG A 158 3.39 -8.61 -4.58
CA ARG A 158 4.01 -8.25 -5.87
C ARG A 158 4.68 -6.88 -5.81
N TYR A 159 4.00 -5.91 -5.20
CA TYR A 159 4.56 -4.57 -5.02
C TYR A 159 5.83 -4.60 -4.17
N VAL A 160 5.80 -5.29 -3.03
CA VAL A 160 6.95 -5.39 -2.13
C VAL A 160 8.12 -6.09 -2.81
N ALA A 161 7.88 -7.18 -3.55
CA ALA A 161 8.92 -7.89 -4.29
C ALA A 161 9.58 -6.99 -5.35
N ALA A 162 8.77 -6.36 -6.22
CA ALA A 162 9.25 -5.46 -7.27
C ALA A 162 10.04 -4.27 -6.68
N TYR A 163 9.54 -3.70 -5.59
CA TYR A 163 10.21 -2.62 -4.89
C TYR A 163 11.57 -3.03 -4.29
N GLN A 164 11.65 -4.22 -3.67
CA GLN A 164 12.90 -4.74 -3.13
C GLN A 164 13.92 -5.06 -4.23
N ASP A 165 13.48 -5.60 -5.36
CA ASP A 165 14.35 -5.86 -6.51
C ASP A 165 14.91 -4.56 -7.07
N TRP A 166 14.09 -3.54 -7.21
CA TRP A 166 14.54 -2.20 -7.62
C TRP A 166 15.59 -1.60 -6.67
N LEU A 167 15.40 -1.71 -5.35
CA LEU A 167 16.41 -1.27 -4.37
C LEU A 167 17.73 -2.04 -4.52
N ARG A 168 17.67 -3.37 -4.72
CA ARG A 168 18.88 -4.20 -4.91
C ARG A 168 19.61 -3.88 -6.21
N ALA A 169 18.87 -3.52 -7.26
CA ALA A 169 19.44 -3.11 -8.54
C ALA A 169 20.04 -1.68 -8.53
N GLY A 170 20.06 -1.01 -7.37
CA GLY A 170 20.59 0.35 -7.25
C GLY A 170 19.78 1.38 -8.06
N PHE A 171 18.45 1.23 -8.05
CA PHE A 171 17.48 2.10 -8.73
C PHE A 171 17.51 2.02 -10.27
N SER A 172 18.09 0.99 -10.84
CA SER A 172 17.93 0.67 -12.25
C SER A 172 16.59 -0.03 -12.49
N ALA A 173 15.94 0.21 -13.63
CA ALA A 173 14.78 -0.56 -14.04
C ALA A 173 15.12 -2.06 -14.03
N ALA A 174 14.21 -2.90 -13.64
CA ALA A 174 14.36 -4.34 -13.79
C ALA A 174 14.37 -4.66 -15.28
N GLY A 175 15.55 -5.12 -15.81
CA GLY A 175 15.72 -5.51 -17.21
C GLY A 175 14.92 -6.76 -17.56
#